data_67dc7eb458689ca16b35bfaebf8fd04b
#
_entry.id   67dc7eb458689ca16b35bfaebf8fd04b
#
_cell.length_a   1.000
_cell.length_b   1.000
_cell.length_c   1.000
_cell.angle_alpha   90.00
_cell.angle_beta   90.00
_cell.angle_gamma   90.00
#
_symmetry.space_group_name_H-M   'P 1'
#
loop_
_entity.id
_entity.type
_entity.pdbx_description
1 polymer ?
#
loop_
_entity_poly.entity_id
_entity_poly.type
_entity_poly.pdbx_seq_one_letter_code
_entity_poly.pdbx_strand_id
1 'polypeptide(L)'
;MRKLLFSLPVILCLACIAPAGAQSLRPTYPDTLHRARLTRAIAAQSAFYAAGLSYLHFIWYRDRERVPFNFYNDTDAYLQIDKFGHMYSAYAGSYISYHWLRRAGVKREKALLYGGPMGLIFTTPIEIFDGMYEGWGFSWPDMVANAAGSALVVGNELLFREQLIKYKFSFWRSPYARQANGYLGDSFLESLFLDYNGHTYWLSLPASSIMLKDQLPPWLNLAVGYSANGMFGEFDNRRSYRGVRLPETERYRQYLFSLDVDWTKIPTESDFLQGLFRALTFIKLPFPAVEINSRGQFRAYPVYF
;
A
#
# COMPACT_ATOMS: atom_id res chain seq x y z
N MET A 1 -21.39 7.76 -11.36
CA MET A 1 -21.31 6.30 -11.22
C MET A 1 -20.29 5.75 -12.21
N ARG A 2 -19.04 5.62 -11.84
CA ARG A 2 -17.97 4.83 -12.48
C ARG A 2 -16.63 5.32 -11.91
N LYS A 3 -16.28 4.85 -10.70
CA LYS A 3 -15.02 5.23 -10.04
C LYS A 3 -14.37 3.96 -9.51
N LEU A 4 -13.95 3.09 -10.43
CA LEU A 4 -13.35 1.83 -10.01
C LEU A 4 -12.37 1.34 -11.05
N LEU A 5 -11.09 1.29 -10.75
CA LEU A 5 -10.16 0.37 -11.42
C LEU A 5 -8.65 0.74 -11.31
N PHE A 6 -8.13 1.35 -10.23
CA PHE A 6 -6.72 1.78 -10.28
C PHE A 6 -5.73 1.09 -9.34
N SER A 7 -6.16 0.33 -8.36
CA SER A 7 -5.22 -0.39 -7.49
C SER A 7 -4.97 -1.85 -7.89
N LEU A 8 -5.79 -2.43 -8.78
CA LEU A 8 -5.63 -3.82 -9.24
C LEU A 8 -4.41 -4.06 -10.17
N PRO A 9 -4.01 -3.15 -11.08
CA PRO A 9 -2.87 -3.40 -11.96
C PRO A 9 -1.53 -3.49 -11.27
N VAL A 10 -1.36 -2.88 -10.08
CA VAL A 10 -0.09 -2.90 -9.34
C VAL A 10 0.25 -4.30 -8.83
N ILE A 11 -0.74 -5.10 -8.51
CA ILE A 11 -0.56 -6.45 -7.96
C ILE A 11 -0.34 -7.50 -9.06
N LEU A 12 -1.00 -7.37 -10.22
CA LEU A 12 -0.94 -8.38 -11.29
C LEU A 12 0.32 -8.33 -12.17
N CYS A 13 0.99 -7.18 -12.30
CA CYS A 13 2.24 -7.08 -13.10
C CYS A 13 3.47 -7.73 -12.45
N LEU A 14 3.39 -8.17 -11.19
CA LEU A 14 4.53 -8.69 -10.44
C LEU A 14 4.88 -10.15 -10.75
N ALA A 15 3.99 -10.90 -11.35
CA ALA A 15 4.16 -12.35 -11.55
C ALA A 15 5.07 -12.74 -12.73
N CYS A 16 5.37 -11.84 -13.66
CA CYS A 16 5.89 -12.22 -14.99
C CYS A 16 7.41 -12.16 -15.19
N ILE A 17 8.23 -11.81 -14.18
CA ILE A 17 9.68 -11.68 -14.41
C ILE A 17 10.49 -12.35 -13.30
N ALA A 18 10.76 -13.64 -13.43
CA ALA A 18 11.77 -14.33 -12.61
C ALA A 18 12.77 -15.10 -13.46
N PRO A 19 14.05 -15.10 -13.10
CA PRO A 19 14.93 -16.22 -13.36
C PRO A 19 15.41 -16.92 -12.07
N ALA A 20 15.72 -18.20 -12.24
CA ALA A 20 16.02 -19.20 -11.23
C ALA A 20 17.33 -19.01 -10.44
N GLY A 21 17.37 -19.59 -9.25
CA GLY A 21 18.57 -19.84 -8.45
C GLY A 21 18.34 -19.63 -6.95
N ALA A 22 18.10 -20.70 -6.21
CA ALA A 22 17.91 -20.70 -4.75
C ALA A 22 19.23 -20.69 -3.99
N GLN A 23 19.24 -20.13 -2.82
CA GLN A 23 20.09 -20.36 -1.64
C GLN A 23 20.72 -19.13 -0.97
N SER A 24 20.02 -18.05 -0.79
CA SER A 24 20.31 -17.14 0.33
C SER A 24 19.05 -16.47 0.83
N LEU A 25 18.95 -16.29 2.13
CA LEU A 25 17.87 -15.56 2.79
C LEU A 25 17.83 -14.08 2.39
N ARG A 26 18.82 -13.60 1.64
CA ARG A 26 18.87 -12.28 1.03
C ARG A 26 18.69 -12.40 -0.49
N PRO A 27 17.94 -11.50 -1.12
CA PRO A 27 17.81 -11.48 -2.56
C PRO A 27 19.20 -11.35 -3.21
N THR A 28 19.62 -12.34 -3.98
CA THR A 28 20.83 -12.23 -4.81
C THR A 28 20.50 -11.46 -6.06
N TYR A 29 21.35 -10.48 -6.40
CA TYR A 29 21.21 -9.67 -7.59
C TYR A 29 22.39 -9.90 -8.51
N PRO A 30 22.20 -9.84 -9.85
CA PRO A 30 23.31 -9.92 -10.79
C PRO A 30 24.34 -8.82 -10.56
N ASP A 31 25.62 -9.16 -10.66
CA ASP A 31 26.73 -8.19 -10.58
C ASP A 31 26.95 -7.45 -11.90
N THR A 32 26.42 -8.00 -12.99
CA THR A 32 26.55 -7.43 -14.33
C THR A 32 25.23 -6.83 -14.82
N LEU A 33 25.33 -5.71 -15.54
CA LEU A 33 24.17 -5.03 -16.09
C LEU A 33 23.59 -5.80 -17.30
N HIS A 34 22.34 -6.21 -17.15
CA HIS A 34 21.54 -6.82 -18.23
C HIS A 34 20.69 -5.77 -18.92
N ARG A 35 21.17 -5.22 -20.03
CA ARG A 35 20.50 -4.13 -20.77
C ARG A 35 19.04 -4.44 -21.10
N ALA A 36 18.74 -5.65 -21.58
CA ALA A 36 17.38 -6.04 -21.93
C ALA A 36 16.42 -6.06 -20.71
N ARG A 37 16.90 -6.45 -19.53
CA ARG A 37 16.11 -6.37 -18.29
C ARG A 37 15.90 -4.92 -17.85
N LEU A 38 16.94 -4.09 -17.96
CA LEU A 38 16.85 -2.66 -17.64
C LEU A 38 15.85 -1.98 -18.57
N THR A 39 15.95 -2.18 -19.88
CA THR A 39 15.01 -1.59 -20.85
C THR A 39 13.56 -2.02 -20.55
N ARG A 40 13.33 -3.31 -20.26
CA ARG A 40 11.99 -3.80 -19.88
C ARG A 40 11.48 -3.15 -18.60
N ALA A 41 12.33 -3.01 -17.58
CA ALA A 41 11.95 -2.37 -16.32
C ALA A 41 11.58 -0.90 -16.52
N ILE A 42 12.38 -0.15 -17.28
CA ILE A 42 12.09 1.25 -17.59
C ILE A 42 10.82 1.37 -18.44
N ALA A 43 10.69 0.57 -19.50
CA ALA A 43 9.51 0.61 -20.38
C ALA A 43 8.22 0.28 -19.61
N ALA A 44 8.23 -0.74 -18.74
CA ALA A 44 7.08 -1.11 -17.93
C ALA A 44 6.68 0.00 -16.94
N GLN A 45 7.67 0.63 -16.26
CA GLN A 45 7.41 1.75 -15.36
C GLN A 45 6.90 2.98 -16.09
N SER A 46 7.49 3.31 -17.25
CA SER A 46 7.03 4.43 -18.09
C SER A 46 5.61 4.19 -18.63
N ALA A 47 5.31 2.96 -19.07
CA ALA A 47 3.97 2.60 -19.53
C ALA A 47 2.93 2.68 -18.38
N PHE A 48 3.29 2.19 -17.20
CA PHE A 48 2.45 2.30 -16.01
C PHE A 48 2.17 3.76 -15.64
N TYR A 49 3.20 4.59 -15.63
CA TYR A 49 3.08 6.02 -15.34
C TYR A 49 2.21 6.74 -16.37
N ALA A 50 2.45 6.51 -17.66
CA ALA A 50 1.64 7.09 -18.73
C ALA A 50 0.17 6.63 -18.66
N ALA A 51 -0.06 5.34 -18.40
CA ALA A 51 -1.41 4.81 -18.19
C ALA A 51 -2.09 5.45 -16.99
N GLY A 52 -1.34 5.66 -15.89
CA GLY A 52 -1.81 6.36 -14.69
C GLY A 52 -2.24 7.79 -14.98
N LEU A 53 -1.39 8.57 -15.63
CA LEU A 53 -1.72 9.94 -16.03
C LEU A 53 -2.92 10.00 -16.98
N SER A 54 -2.98 9.09 -17.95
CA SER A 54 -4.11 8.99 -18.88
C SER A 54 -5.42 8.68 -18.16
N TYR A 55 -5.38 7.77 -17.21
CA TYR A 55 -6.55 7.45 -16.40
C TYR A 55 -6.99 8.65 -15.56
N LEU A 56 -6.09 9.30 -14.83
CA LEU A 56 -6.43 10.51 -14.06
C LEU A 56 -7.13 11.51 -14.96
N HIS A 57 -6.51 11.84 -16.10
CA HIS A 57 -7.03 12.87 -17.00
C HIS A 57 -8.36 12.49 -17.67
N PHE A 58 -8.46 11.28 -18.28
CA PHE A 58 -9.57 10.91 -19.14
C PHE A 58 -10.71 10.18 -18.44
N ILE A 59 -10.47 9.63 -17.22
CA ILE A 59 -11.45 8.80 -16.52
C ILE A 59 -11.78 9.39 -15.15
N TRP A 60 -10.78 9.65 -14.29
CA TRP A 60 -11.01 10.05 -12.91
C TRP A 60 -11.59 11.46 -12.79
N TYR A 61 -10.98 12.43 -13.48
CA TYR A 61 -11.39 13.84 -13.45
C TYR A 61 -12.27 14.26 -14.62
N ARG A 62 -12.71 13.33 -15.47
CA ARG A 62 -13.44 13.59 -16.70
C ARG A 62 -14.67 14.50 -16.50
N ASP A 63 -15.45 14.21 -15.47
CA ASP A 63 -16.74 14.87 -15.19
C ASP A 63 -16.60 15.96 -14.10
N ARG A 64 -15.37 16.48 -13.91
CA ARG A 64 -15.07 17.51 -12.93
C ARG A 64 -14.69 18.80 -13.60
N GLU A 65 -15.14 19.91 -13.03
CA GLU A 65 -14.73 21.23 -13.49
C GLU A 65 -13.32 21.55 -13.04
N ARG A 66 -12.55 22.20 -13.91
CA ARG A 66 -11.25 22.74 -13.54
C ARG A 66 -11.44 24.01 -12.72
N VAL A 67 -10.70 24.10 -11.63
CA VAL A 67 -10.67 25.28 -10.76
C VAL A 67 -9.23 25.83 -10.70
N PRO A 68 -9.05 27.09 -10.27
CA PRO A 68 -7.72 27.59 -9.92
C PRO A 68 -7.07 26.67 -8.91
N PHE A 69 -5.75 26.45 -9.07
CA PHE A 69 -5.01 25.56 -8.19
C PHE A 69 -5.24 25.91 -6.72
N ASN A 70 -5.65 24.93 -5.95
CA ASN A 70 -5.99 25.12 -4.55
C ASN A 70 -5.35 24.06 -3.66
N PHE A 71 -5.19 24.39 -2.38
CA PHE A 71 -4.68 23.51 -1.35
C PHE A 71 -5.82 23.03 -0.47
N TYR A 72 -5.72 21.81 0.01
CA TYR A 72 -6.70 21.19 0.88
C TYR A 72 -6.03 20.56 2.09
N ASN A 73 -6.53 20.85 3.27
CA ASN A 73 -6.02 20.23 4.48
C ASN A 73 -6.93 19.08 4.89
N ASP A 74 -6.52 17.90 4.56
CA ASP A 74 -7.21 16.65 4.83
C ASP A 74 -6.48 15.77 5.88
N THR A 75 -5.70 16.41 6.76
CA THR A 75 -4.94 15.72 7.81
C THR A 75 -5.78 14.74 8.62
N ASP A 76 -7.04 15.09 8.91
CA ASP A 76 -7.96 14.28 9.71
C ASP A 76 -8.93 13.43 8.87
N ALA A 77 -8.79 13.46 7.55
CA ALA A 77 -9.62 12.70 6.63
C ALA A 77 -9.58 11.21 6.96
N TYR A 78 -10.76 10.59 7.03
CA TYR A 78 -10.95 9.17 7.29
C TYR A 78 -10.13 8.62 8.47
N LEU A 79 -9.96 9.43 9.53
CA LEU A 79 -9.10 9.11 10.67
C LEU A 79 -7.67 8.69 10.25
N GLN A 80 -7.11 9.35 9.25
CA GLN A 80 -5.79 9.15 8.61
C GLN A 80 -5.63 7.86 7.78
N ILE A 81 -6.65 7.01 7.63
CA ILE A 81 -6.56 5.79 6.80
C ILE A 81 -6.09 6.13 5.37
N ASP A 82 -6.55 7.25 4.85
CA ASP A 82 -6.14 7.77 3.56
C ASP A 82 -4.63 8.00 3.47
N LYS A 83 -4.03 8.63 4.48
CA LYS A 83 -2.58 8.88 4.57
C LYS A 83 -1.77 7.59 4.60
N PHE A 84 -2.27 6.57 5.31
CA PHE A 84 -1.66 5.24 5.27
C PHE A 84 -1.77 4.59 3.88
N GLY A 85 -2.85 4.86 3.14
CA GLY A 85 -3.02 4.44 1.75
C GLY A 85 -2.02 5.09 0.80
N HIS A 86 -1.83 6.41 0.91
CA HIS A 86 -0.82 7.16 0.17
C HIS A 86 0.60 6.64 0.47
N MET A 87 0.95 6.47 1.74
CA MET A 87 2.22 5.89 2.15
C MET A 87 2.44 4.49 1.57
N TYR A 88 1.38 3.65 1.57
CA TYR A 88 1.45 2.30 1.01
C TYR A 88 1.69 2.29 -0.50
N SER A 89 0.99 3.12 -1.24
CA SER A 89 1.12 3.23 -2.69
C SER A 89 2.53 3.69 -3.08
N ALA A 90 3.06 4.69 -2.39
CA ALA A 90 4.42 5.17 -2.62
C ALA A 90 5.48 4.15 -2.20
N TYR A 91 5.29 3.45 -1.05
CA TYR A 91 6.16 2.34 -0.65
C TYR A 91 6.21 1.25 -1.72
N ALA A 92 5.05 0.79 -2.20
CA ALA A 92 4.98 -0.25 -3.21
C ALA A 92 5.67 0.16 -4.52
N GLY A 93 5.42 1.38 -5.02
CA GLY A 93 6.06 1.92 -6.21
C GLY A 93 7.59 1.99 -6.09
N SER A 94 8.10 2.49 -4.97
CA SER A 94 9.53 2.56 -4.69
C SER A 94 10.17 1.19 -4.54
N TYR A 95 9.52 0.29 -3.79
CA TYR A 95 9.99 -1.08 -3.58
C TYR A 95 10.13 -1.84 -4.90
N ILE A 96 9.09 -1.79 -5.73
CA ILE A 96 9.08 -2.44 -7.05
C ILE A 96 10.18 -1.86 -7.94
N SER A 97 10.28 -0.54 -8.03
CA SER A 97 11.25 0.15 -8.86
C SER A 97 12.68 -0.17 -8.45
N TYR A 98 12.98 -0.09 -7.17
CA TYR A 98 14.29 -0.45 -6.63
C TYR A 98 14.67 -1.89 -6.97
N HIS A 99 13.80 -2.86 -6.68
CA HIS A 99 14.08 -4.27 -6.94
C HIS A 99 14.18 -4.61 -8.42
N TRP A 100 13.43 -3.95 -9.29
CA TRP A 100 13.55 -4.16 -10.74
C TRP A 100 14.89 -3.67 -11.27
N LEU A 101 15.36 -2.51 -10.82
CA LEU A 101 16.69 -2.01 -11.16
C LEU A 101 17.80 -2.95 -10.64
N ARG A 102 17.69 -3.42 -9.40
CA ARG A 102 18.64 -4.37 -8.82
C ARG A 102 18.69 -5.68 -9.63
N ARG A 103 17.54 -6.22 -10.02
CA ARG A 103 17.46 -7.43 -10.87
C ARG A 103 17.98 -7.23 -12.29
N ALA A 104 18.02 -6.01 -12.75
CA ALA A 104 18.68 -5.66 -14.02
C ALA A 104 20.22 -5.54 -13.88
N GLY A 105 20.78 -5.72 -12.67
CA GLY A 105 22.21 -5.58 -12.40
C GLY A 105 22.67 -4.14 -12.19
N VAL A 106 21.72 -3.21 -11.91
CA VAL A 106 22.08 -1.85 -11.53
C VAL A 106 22.67 -1.88 -10.12
N LYS A 107 23.80 -1.21 -9.92
CA LYS A 107 24.46 -1.08 -8.62
C LYS A 107 23.50 -0.51 -7.57
N ARG A 108 23.65 -0.96 -6.30
CA ARG A 108 22.76 -0.62 -5.20
C ARG A 108 22.52 0.87 -5.05
N GLU A 109 23.60 1.66 -5.05
CA GLU A 109 23.52 3.11 -4.85
C GLU A 109 22.71 3.80 -5.97
N LYS A 110 22.94 3.38 -7.23
CA LYS A 110 22.18 3.88 -8.39
C LYS A 110 20.72 3.41 -8.36
N ALA A 111 20.48 2.16 -7.94
CA ALA A 111 19.12 1.66 -7.81
C ALA A 111 18.34 2.38 -6.70
N LEU A 112 18.99 2.77 -5.59
CA LEU A 112 18.40 3.60 -4.56
C LEU A 112 18.12 5.01 -5.05
N LEU A 113 19.06 5.61 -5.75
CA LEU A 113 18.91 6.97 -6.26
C LEU A 113 17.76 7.10 -7.27
N TYR A 114 17.62 6.13 -8.19
CA TYR A 114 16.63 6.18 -9.25
C TYR A 114 15.34 5.43 -8.92
N GLY A 115 15.40 4.34 -8.17
CA GLY A 115 14.23 3.53 -7.83
C GLY A 115 13.59 3.92 -6.49
N GLY A 116 14.40 4.42 -5.55
CA GLY A 116 13.92 4.82 -4.23
C GLY A 116 12.81 5.88 -4.24
N PRO A 117 12.94 6.99 -4.99
CA PRO A 117 11.91 8.03 -5.02
C PRO A 117 10.74 7.74 -5.97
N MET A 118 10.75 6.63 -6.73
CA MET A 118 9.75 6.39 -7.78
C MET A 118 8.32 6.31 -7.26
N GLY A 119 8.11 5.83 -6.06
CA GLY A 119 6.78 5.82 -5.46
C GLY A 119 6.22 7.23 -5.26
N LEU A 120 7.02 8.13 -4.70
CA LEU A 120 6.67 9.55 -4.58
C LEU A 120 6.41 10.18 -5.96
N ILE A 121 7.26 9.88 -6.96
CA ILE A 121 7.10 10.39 -8.32
C ILE A 121 5.79 9.88 -8.95
N PHE A 122 5.42 8.63 -8.71
CA PHE A 122 4.19 8.04 -9.26
C PHE A 122 2.91 8.56 -8.60
N THR A 123 2.97 8.93 -7.33
CA THR A 123 1.79 9.42 -6.59
C THR A 123 1.62 10.94 -6.66
N THR A 124 2.70 11.71 -6.83
CA THR A 124 2.66 13.18 -6.92
C THR A 124 1.64 13.74 -7.92
N PRO A 125 1.47 13.16 -9.14
CA PRO A 125 0.47 13.67 -10.08
C PRO A 125 -0.97 13.61 -9.56
N ILE A 126 -1.30 12.69 -8.65
CA ILE A 126 -2.63 12.62 -8.03
C ILE A 126 -2.91 13.94 -7.31
N GLU A 127 -1.98 14.36 -6.45
CA GLU A 127 -2.11 15.61 -5.67
C GLU A 127 -2.15 16.85 -6.57
N ILE A 128 -1.36 16.85 -7.66
CA ILE A 128 -1.37 17.95 -8.62
C ILE A 128 -2.74 18.05 -9.31
N PHE A 129 -3.30 16.92 -9.72
CA PHE A 129 -4.62 16.90 -10.34
C PHE A 129 -5.71 17.26 -9.32
N ASP A 130 -5.66 16.74 -8.09
CA ASP A 130 -6.59 17.11 -7.03
C ASP A 130 -6.58 18.63 -6.78
N GLY A 131 -5.40 19.27 -6.83
CA GLY A 131 -5.26 20.71 -6.74
C GLY A 131 -5.90 21.50 -7.91
N MET A 132 -6.22 20.85 -9.02
CA MET A 132 -6.72 21.47 -10.26
C MET A 132 -8.22 21.23 -10.53
N TYR A 133 -8.89 20.39 -9.74
CA TYR A 133 -10.27 19.98 -9.98
C TYR A 133 -11.17 20.20 -8.77
N GLU A 134 -12.45 20.55 -9.06
CA GLU A 134 -13.46 20.76 -8.02
C GLU A 134 -13.68 19.52 -7.15
N GLY A 135 -13.84 19.75 -5.85
CA GLY A 135 -14.14 18.72 -4.85
C GLY A 135 -12.93 18.11 -4.17
N TRP A 136 -11.72 18.55 -4.56
CA TRP A 136 -10.44 18.19 -3.93
C TRP A 136 -9.52 19.41 -3.87
N GLY A 137 -8.28 19.18 -3.46
CA GLY A 137 -7.20 20.15 -3.49
C GLY A 137 -5.87 19.45 -3.26
N PHE A 138 -4.77 20.12 -3.57
CA PHE A 138 -3.42 19.60 -3.31
C PHE A 138 -3.23 19.42 -1.80
N SER A 139 -2.96 18.19 -1.38
CA SER A 139 -2.78 17.82 0.02
C SER A 139 -1.31 17.69 0.38
N TRP A 140 -0.81 18.58 1.26
CA TRP A 140 0.52 18.43 1.86
C TRP A 140 0.64 17.20 2.77
N PRO A 141 -0.36 16.83 3.59
CA PRO A 141 -0.35 15.59 4.35
C PRO A 141 -0.16 14.34 3.48
N ASP A 142 -0.79 14.28 2.29
CA ASP A 142 -0.63 13.18 1.35
C ASP A 142 0.75 13.16 0.71
N MET A 143 1.30 14.33 0.37
CA MET A 143 2.68 14.43 -0.09
C MET A 143 3.69 13.96 0.97
N VAL A 144 3.47 14.28 2.24
CA VAL A 144 4.29 13.77 3.35
C VAL A 144 4.15 12.26 3.49
N ALA A 145 2.95 11.72 3.39
CA ALA A 145 2.69 10.28 3.42
C ALA A 145 3.37 9.56 2.24
N ASN A 146 3.27 10.11 1.03
CA ASN A 146 3.95 9.62 -0.17
C ASN A 146 5.48 9.61 0.00
N ALA A 147 6.03 10.70 0.54
CA ALA A 147 7.45 10.80 0.83
C ALA A 147 7.89 9.76 1.89
N ALA A 148 7.09 9.57 2.95
CA ALA A 148 7.36 8.58 4.00
C ALA A 148 7.37 7.15 3.46
N GLY A 149 6.47 6.80 2.54
CA GLY A 149 6.45 5.49 1.89
C GLY A 149 7.72 5.22 1.08
N SER A 150 8.15 6.18 0.27
CA SER A 150 9.41 6.10 -0.49
C SER A 150 10.63 6.07 0.44
N ALA A 151 10.62 6.89 1.49
CA ALA A 151 11.69 6.96 2.48
C ALA A 151 11.84 5.65 3.26
N LEU A 152 10.76 4.91 3.51
CA LEU A 152 10.82 3.60 4.15
C LEU A 152 11.67 2.61 3.33
N VAL A 153 11.52 2.58 2.01
CA VAL A 153 12.33 1.72 1.12
C VAL A 153 13.80 2.14 1.16
N VAL A 154 14.06 3.42 1.03
CA VAL A 154 15.43 3.96 1.04
C VAL A 154 16.09 3.74 2.41
N GLY A 155 15.37 4.03 3.49
CA GLY A 155 15.83 3.87 4.87
C GLY A 155 16.17 2.43 5.22
N ASN A 156 15.33 1.46 4.82
CA ASN A 156 15.62 0.04 4.98
C ASN A 156 16.97 -0.33 4.36
N GLU A 157 17.21 0.09 3.13
CA GLU A 157 18.46 -0.22 2.44
C GLU A 157 19.67 0.49 3.03
N LEU A 158 19.53 1.74 3.45
CA LEU A 158 20.63 2.49 4.05
C LEU A 158 21.04 1.93 5.41
N LEU A 159 20.05 1.58 6.25
CA LEU A 159 20.27 1.14 7.63
C LEU A 159 20.59 -0.36 7.72
N PHE A 160 19.86 -1.19 6.98
CA PHE A 160 19.92 -2.66 7.13
C PHE A 160 20.53 -3.39 5.93
N ARG A 161 20.73 -2.70 4.80
CA ARG A 161 21.15 -3.28 3.52
C ARG A 161 20.21 -4.38 3.00
N GLU A 162 18.98 -4.33 3.45
CA GLU A 162 17.87 -5.20 3.03
C GLU A 162 16.54 -4.52 3.37
N GLN A 163 15.45 -4.98 2.74
CA GLN A 163 14.10 -4.53 3.06
C GLN A 163 13.58 -5.30 4.28
N LEU A 164 14.07 -4.92 5.46
CA LEU A 164 13.78 -5.58 6.73
C LEU A 164 12.35 -5.30 7.19
N ILE A 165 11.96 -4.04 7.20
CA ILE A 165 10.63 -3.57 7.57
C ILE A 165 9.75 -3.62 6.33
N LYS A 166 8.70 -4.45 6.36
CA LYS A 166 7.72 -4.54 5.27
C LYS A 166 6.50 -3.69 5.61
N TYR A 167 6.00 -2.96 4.62
CA TYR A 167 4.73 -2.26 4.75
C TYR A 167 3.68 -3.02 3.96
N LYS A 168 2.63 -3.48 4.65
CA LYS A 168 1.64 -4.40 4.10
C LYS A 168 0.23 -3.85 4.27
N PHE A 169 -0.66 -4.37 3.46
CA PHE A 169 -2.07 -4.03 3.45
C PHE A 169 -2.92 -5.29 3.61
N SER A 170 -4.00 -5.19 4.35
CA SER A 170 -5.09 -6.16 4.33
C SER A 170 -6.43 -5.45 4.20
N PHE A 171 -7.40 -6.14 3.62
CA PHE A 171 -8.73 -5.63 3.40
C PHE A 171 -9.77 -6.72 3.65
N TRP A 172 -10.78 -6.36 4.39
CA TRP A 172 -12.02 -7.11 4.46
C TRP A 172 -13.20 -6.16 4.48
N ARG A 173 -14.18 -6.44 3.62
CA ARG A 173 -15.38 -5.62 3.51
C ARG A 173 -16.04 -5.44 4.86
N SER A 174 -16.20 -4.19 5.33
CA SER A 174 -16.72 -3.92 6.65
C SER A 174 -18.21 -4.31 6.79
N PRO A 175 -18.68 -4.58 8.00
CA PRO A 175 -20.12 -4.79 8.24
C PRO A 175 -20.97 -3.58 7.82
N TYR A 176 -20.40 -2.39 7.83
CA TYR A 176 -21.04 -1.13 7.44
C TYR A 176 -21.37 -1.05 5.96
N ALA A 177 -20.62 -1.73 5.10
CA ALA A 177 -20.82 -1.68 3.66
C ALA A 177 -22.22 -2.13 3.22
N ARG A 178 -22.81 -3.10 3.94
CA ARG A 178 -24.19 -3.56 3.69
C ARG A 178 -25.26 -2.52 4.04
N GLN A 179 -24.95 -1.59 4.95
CA GLN A 179 -25.86 -0.57 5.49
C GLN A 179 -25.63 0.80 4.83
N ALA A 180 -24.64 0.90 3.95
CA ALA A 180 -24.17 2.14 3.38
C ALA A 180 -24.91 2.57 2.10
N ASN A 181 -25.90 1.80 1.62
CA ASN A 181 -26.64 2.07 0.39
C ASN A 181 -25.71 2.39 -0.82
N GLY A 182 -24.60 1.66 -0.94
CA GLY A 182 -23.59 1.83 -1.99
C GLY A 182 -22.55 2.93 -1.70
N TYR A 183 -22.62 3.67 -0.59
CA TYR A 183 -21.62 4.69 -0.23
C TYR A 183 -20.24 4.08 -0.03
N LEU A 184 -20.16 2.89 0.56
CA LEU A 184 -18.93 2.13 0.81
C LEU A 184 -18.69 1.03 -0.26
N GLY A 185 -19.33 1.16 -1.43
CA GLY A 185 -19.25 0.21 -2.54
C GLY A 185 -20.34 -0.86 -2.51
N ASP A 186 -20.87 -1.18 -3.70
CA ASP A 186 -21.92 -2.19 -3.87
C ASP A 186 -21.36 -3.61 -4.05
N SER A 187 -20.10 -3.73 -4.50
CA SER A 187 -19.37 -4.99 -4.70
C SER A 187 -18.13 -5.07 -3.81
N PHE A 188 -17.51 -6.27 -3.73
CA PHE A 188 -16.24 -6.45 -3.03
C PHE A 188 -15.13 -5.56 -3.61
N LEU A 189 -15.05 -5.49 -4.96
CA LEU A 189 -14.06 -4.65 -5.64
C LEU A 189 -14.29 -3.16 -5.40
N GLU A 190 -15.54 -2.72 -5.38
CA GLU A 190 -15.87 -1.34 -5.06
C GLU A 190 -15.52 -0.99 -3.62
N SER A 191 -15.87 -1.89 -2.70
CA SER A 191 -15.55 -1.70 -1.29
C SER A 191 -14.04 -1.67 -1.04
N LEU A 192 -13.22 -2.39 -1.83
CA LEU A 192 -11.75 -2.31 -1.72
C LEU A 192 -11.21 -0.87 -1.91
N PHE A 193 -11.98 0.01 -2.59
CA PHE A 193 -11.57 1.39 -2.82
C PHE A 193 -12.36 2.42 -2.01
N LEU A 194 -13.57 2.06 -1.59
CA LEU A 194 -14.49 3.02 -0.97
C LEU A 194 -14.73 2.73 0.51
N ASP A 195 -14.47 1.51 0.96
CA ASP A 195 -14.71 1.12 2.35
C ASP A 195 -13.43 1.19 3.19
N TYR A 196 -13.06 2.41 3.53
CA TYR A 196 -11.91 2.66 4.42
C TYR A 196 -12.04 1.99 5.80
N ASN A 197 -13.25 1.61 6.22
CA ASN A 197 -13.45 0.82 7.45
C ASN A 197 -12.91 -0.61 7.34
N GLY A 198 -12.71 -1.09 6.13
CA GLY A 198 -12.18 -2.43 5.87
C GLY A 198 -10.66 -2.45 5.68
N HIS A 199 -10.00 -1.29 5.67
CA HIS A 199 -8.57 -1.16 5.43
C HIS A 199 -7.76 -1.32 6.72
N THR A 200 -6.69 -2.10 6.63
CA THR A 200 -5.68 -2.15 7.69
C THR A 200 -4.29 -2.10 7.07
N TYR A 201 -3.46 -1.20 7.55
CA TYR A 201 -2.08 -1.02 7.13
C TYR A 201 -1.13 -1.51 8.22
N TRP A 202 -0.09 -2.26 7.84
CA TRP A 202 0.76 -2.99 8.75
C TRP A 202 2.24 -2.70 8.54
N LEU A 203 2.97 -2.43 9.60
CA LEU A 203 4.42 -2.54 9.64
C LEU A 203 4.79 -3.92 10.18
N SER A 204 5.51 -4.70 9.39
CA SER A 204 5.90 -6.07 9.69
C SER A 204 7.42 -6.16 9.80
N LEU A 205 7.90 -6.65 10.93
CA LEU A 205 9.32 -6.75 11.28
C LEU A 205 9.67 -8.17 11.72
N PRO A 206 10.91 -8.65 11.46
CA PRO A 206 11.35 -9.97 11.92
C PRO A 206 11.21 -10.12 13.44
N ALA A 207 10.58 -11.21 13.86
CA ALA A 207 10.39 -11.48 15.29
C ALA A 207 11.74 -11.64 16.01
N SER A 208 12.76 -12.17 15.35
CA SER A 208 14.12 -12.30 15.88
C SER A 208 14.74 -10.94 16.25
N SER A 209 14.50 -9.90 15.45
CA SER A 209 15.01 -8.55 15.71
C SER A 209 14.38 -7.88 16.93
N ILE A 210 13.11 -8.22 17.23
CA ILE A 210 12.36 -7.64 18.36
C ILE A 210 12.60 -8.44 19.63
N MET A 211 12.57 -9.77 19.53
CA MET A 211 12.67 -10.67 20.68
C MET A 211 14.13 -11.03 21.05
N LEU A 212 15.12 -10.54 20.27
CA LEU A 212 16.55 -10.80 20.46
C LEU A 212 16.86 -12.31 20.54
N LYS A 213 16.16 -13.12 19.76
CA LYS A 213 16.28 -14.58 19.73
C LYS A 213 16.65 -15.06 18.34
N ASP A 214 17.91 -15.44 18.14
CA ASP A 214 18.41 -15.95 16.86
C ASP A 214 17.83 -17.32 16.44
N GLN A 215 17.12 -17.98 17.35
CA GLN A 215 16.51 -19.30 17.11
C GLN A 215 15.13 -19.24 16.44
N LEU A 216 14.56 -18.06 16.25
CA LEU A 216 13.26 -17.92 15.60
C LEU A 216 13.40 -18.11 14.08
N PRO A 217 12.39 -18.72 13.43
CA PRO A 217 12.41 -18.86 11.98
C PRO A 217 12.55 -17.50 11.30
N PRO A 218 13.41 -17.35 10.28
CA PRO A 218 13.70 -16.05 9.64
C PRO A 218 12.49 -15.47 8.90
N TRP A 219 11.48 -16.29 8.59
CA TRP A 219 10.24 -15.87 7.97
C TRP A 219 9.17 -15.42 8.97
N LEU A 220 9.37 -15.63 10.27
CA LEU A 220 8.41 -15.21 11.30
C LEU A 220 8.59 -13.75 11.61
N ASN A 221 7.52 -12.97 11.38
CA ASN A 221 7.44 -11.56 11.69
C ASN A 221 6.40 -11.26 12.77
N LEU A 222 6.58 -10.13 13.44
CA LEU A 222 5.55 -9.44 14.21
C LEU A 222 5.07 -8.25 13.41
N ALA A 223 3.76 -7.99 13.45
CA ALA A 223 3.15 -6.88 12.74
C ALA A 223 2.38 -5.96 13.68
N VAL A 224 2.57 -4.66 13.49
CA VAL A 224 1.76 -3.61 14.12
C VAL A 224 0.88 -3.00 13.05
N GLY A 225 -0.43 -2.96 13.29
CA GLY A 225 -1.44 -2.50 12.34
C GLY A 225 -2.16 -1.24 12.81
N TYR A 226 -2.57 -0.44 11.83
CA TYR A 226 -3.48 0.68 12.01
C TYR A 226 -4.71 0.50 11.13
N SER A 227 -5.88 0.68 11.74
CA SER A 227 -7.18 0.68 11.07
C SER A 227 -8.10 1.70 11.72
N ALA A 228 -9.24 1.98 11.10
CA ALA A 228 -10.28 2.82 11.69
C ALA A 228 -11.66 2.33 11.28
N ASN A 229 -12.65 2.61 12.10
CA ASN A 229 -14.00 2.09 11.90
C ASN A 229 -15.07 3.13 12.24
N GLY A 230 -16.31 2.85 11.82
CA GLY A 230 -17.48 3.68 12.06
C GLY A 230 -17.58 4.89 11.13
N MET A 231 -16.93 4.87 9.98
CA MET A 231 -16.84 6.00 9.06
C MET A 231 -17.84 5.90 7.90
N PHE A 232 -18.68 6.91 7.75
CA PHE A 232 -19.55 7.15 6.60
C PHE A 232 -19.30 8.53 5.96
N GLY A 233 -18.09 9.02 6.04
CA GLY A 233 -17.67 10.30 5.48
C GLY A 233 -16.21 10.60 5.77
N GLU A 234 -15.70 11.62 5.15
CA GLU A 234 -14.31 12.03 5.21
C GLU A 234 -13.92 12.52 6.61
N PHE A 235 -14.54 13.61 7.08
CA PHE A 235 -14.30 14.18 8.42
C PHE A 235 -15.39 13.76 9.41
N ASP A 236 -16.65 13.83 8.95
CA ASP A 236 -17.84 13.52 9.73
C ASP A 236 -18.72 12.50 9.02
N ASN A 237 -19.52 11.77 9.78
CA ASN A 237 -20.44 10.81 9.22
C ASN A 237 -21.61 11.51 8.54
N ARG A 238 -21.90 11.14 7.30
CA ARG A 238 -23.07 11.60 6.55
C ARG A 238 -24.34 11.04 7.16
N ARG A 239 -25.38 11.86 7.24
CA ARG A 239 -26.70 11.44 7.74
C ARG A 239 -27.46 10.58 6.73
N SER A 240 -27.22 10.79 5.45
CA SER A 240 -27.91 10.07 4.37
C SER A 240 -27.06 10.00 3.10
N TYR A 241 -27.33 9.00 2.28
CA TYR A 241 -26.78 8.85 0.94
C TYR A 241 -27.84 8.33 -0.03
N ARG A 242 -27.98 8.94 -1.21
CA ARG A 242 -29.03 8.63 -2.21
C ARG A 242 -30.44 8.51 -1.60
N GLY A 243 -30.81 9.44 -0.72
CA GLY A 243 -32.11 9.49 -0.07
C GLY A 243 -32.33 8.48 1.07
N VAL A 244 -31.39 7.59 1.34
CA VAL A 244 -31.47 6.61 2.44
C VAL A 244 -30.66 7.10 3.64
N ARG A 245 -31.24 7.03 4.84
CA ARG A 245 -30.54 7.36 6.09
C ARG A 245 -29.44 6.35 6.37
N LEU A 246 -28.25 6.85 6.65
CA LEU A 246 -27.10 6.03 7.06
C LEU A 246 -27.14 5.78 8.57
N PRO A 247 -26.54 4.67 9.05
CA PRO A 247 -26.42 4.38 10.48
C PRO A 247 -25.67 5.48 11.22
N GLU A 248 -26.13 5.77 12.43
CA GLU A 248 -25.39 6.61 13.37
C GLU A 248 -24.33 5.77 14.04
N THR A 249 -23.06 6.06 13.78
CA THR A 249 -21.92 5.34 14.28
C THR A 249 -20.89 6.29 14.86
N GLU A 250 -20.21 5.83 15.90
CA GLU A 250 -19.06 6.53 16.44
C GLU A 250 -17.81 6.10 15.68
N ARG A 251 -17.01 7.07 15.25
CA ARG A 251 -15.73 6.86 14.57
C ARG A 251 -14.64 6.57 15.59
N TYR A 252 -13.80 5.56 15.34
CA TYR A 252 -12.71 5.20 16.24
C TYR A 252 -11.53 4.60 15.51
N ARG A 253 -10.33 4.75 16.11
CA ARG A 253 -9.07 4.19 15.64
C ARG A 253 -8.82 2.83 16.26
N GLN A 254 -8.19 1.94 15.50
CA GLN A 254 -7.79 0.61 15.94
C GLN A 254 -6.28 0.44 15.79
N TYR A 255 -5.63 0.00 16.83
CA TYR A 255 -4.22 -0.37 16.87
C TYR A 255 -4.14 -1.88 17.07
N LEU A 256 -3.49 -2.55 16.15
CA LEU A 256 -3.49 -4.01 16.07
C LEU A 256 -2.07 -4.57 16.21
N PHE A 257 -2.00 -5.73 16.84
CA PHE A 257 -0.78 -6.51 16.97
C PHE A 257 -1.06 -7.92 16.49
N SER A 258 -0.20 -8.46 15.61
CA SER A 258 -0.42 -9.77 14.98
C SER A 258 0.90 -10.43 14.66
N LEU A 259 0.86 -11.75 14.48
CA LEU A 259 1.92 -12.47 13.77
C LEU A 259 1.83 -12.17 12.27
N ASP A 260 2.96 -12.29 11.57
CA ASP A 260 3.03 -12.18 10.12
C ASP A 260 4.14 -13.05 9.54
N VAL A 261 4.14 -13.19 8.22
CA VAL A 261 5.12 -13.99 7.48
C VAL A 261 5.87 -13.11 6.49
N ASP A 262 7.20 -13.09 6.57
CA ASP A 262 8.03 -12.63 5.47
C ASP A 262 8.19 -13.74 4.43
N TRP A 263 7.31 -13.73 3.44
CA TRP A 263 7.29 -14.71 2.35
C TRP A 263 8.61 -14.82 1.60
N THR A 264 9.37 -13.71 1.53
CA THR A 264 10.65 -13.66 0.83
C THR A 264 11.77 -14.42 1.54
N LYS A 265 11.55 -14.78 2.82
CA LYS A 265 12.48 -15.57 3.65
C LYS A 265 12.14 -17.06 3.68
N ILE A 266 11.10 -17.50 2.98
CA ILE A 266 10.76 -18.91 2.84
C ILE A 266 11.58 -19.47 1.66
N PRO A 267 12.49 -20.43 1.89
CA PRO A 267 13.30 -21.00 0.83
C PRO A 267 12.42 -21.84 -0.12
N THR A 268 12.61 -21.67 -1.41
CA THR A 268 11.94 -22.47 -2.44
C THR A 268 12.76 -22.50 -3.73
N GLU A 269 12.77 -23.63 -4.41
CA GLU A 269 13.41 -23.80 -5.72
C GLU A 269 12.45 -23.50 -6.88
N SER A 270 11.15 -23.37 -6.60
CA SER A 270 10.13 -23.08 -7.61
C SER A 270 10.13 -21.61 -7.98
N ASP A 271 10.38 -21.29 -9.25
CA ASP A 271 10.29 -19.92 -9.79
C ASP A 271 8.89 -19.32 -9.61
N PHE A 272 7.86 -20.15 -9.77
CA PHE A 272 6.47 -19.73 -9.56
C PHE A 272 6.25 -19.29 -8.10
N LEU A 273 6.66 -20.11 -7.13
CA LEU A 273 6.52 -19.78 -5.71
C LEU A 273 7.35 -18.55 -5.33
N GLN A 274 8.57 -18.41 -5.88
CA GLN A 274 9.35 -17.18 -5.68
C GLN A 274 8.61 -15.95 -6.17
N GLY A 275 8.00 -16.01 -7.36
CA GLY A 275 7.16 -14.94 -7.91
C GLY A 275 5.97 -14.62 -7.01
N LEU A 276 5.24 -15.65 -6.57
CA LEU A 276 4.10 -15.53 -5.67
C LEU A 276 4.51 -14.92 -4.32
N PHE A 277 5.58 -15.40 -3.70
CA PHE A 277 6.06 -14.89 -2.41
C PHE A 277 6.48 -13.42 -2.47
N ARG A 278 7.04 -12.97 -3.60
CA ARG A 278 7.33 -11.56 -3.83
C ARG A 278 6.05 -10.72 -3.95
N ALA A 279 5.02 -11.22 -4.61
CA ALA A 279 3.73 -10.54 -4.68
C ALA A 279 3.06 -10.45 -3.30
N LEU A 280 3.14 -11.51 -2.50
CA LEU A 280 2.61 -11.56 -1.14
C LEU A 280 3.36 -10.64 -0.14
N THR A 281 4.51 -10.07 -0.53
CA THR A 281 5.23 -9.09 0.30
C THR A 281 4.37 -7.88 0.66
N PHE A 282 3.42 -7.51 -0.20
CA PHE A 282 2.56 -6.35 -0.02
C PHE A 282 1.26 -6.65 0.74
N ILE A 283 0.96 -7.93 0.94
CA ILE A 283 -0.32 -8.35 1.51
C ILE A 283 -0.09 -8.98 2.89
N LYS A 284 -0.84 -8.53 3.88
CA LYS A 284 -0.94 -9.21 5.17
C LYS A 284 -2.04 -10.27 5.06
N LEU A 285 -1.65 -11.54 5.15
CA LEU A 285 -2.62 -12.63 5.22
C LEU A 285 -3.26 -12.69 6.60
N PRO A 286 -4.46 -13.30 6.71
CA PRO A 286 -5.17 -13.42 7.97
C PRO A 286 -4.38 -14.23 9.01
N PHE A 287 -4.25 -13.66 10.20
CA PHE A 287 -3.62 -14.27 11.37
C PHE A 287 -4.35 -13.87 12.64
N PRO A 288 -4.12 -14.55 13.78
CA PRO A 288 -4.58 -14.07 15.07
C PRO A 288 -4.05 -12.66 15.35
N ALA A 289 -4.93 -11.80 15.86
CA ALA A 289 -4.58 -10.43 16.21
C ALA A 289 -5.23 -9.98 17.52
N VAL A 290 -4.59 -9.04 18.19
CA VAL A 290 -5.16 -8.28 19.30
C VAL A 290 -5.31 -6.83 18.89
N GLU A 291 -6.41 -6.22 19.29
CA GLU A 291 -6.76 -4.83 19.04
C GLU A 291 -6.86 -4.07 20.37
N ILE A 292 -6.30 -2.88 20.38
CA ILE A 292 -6.62 -1.84 21.36
C ILE A 292 -7.17 -0.67 20.55
N ASN A 293 -8.34 -0.15 20.91
CA ASN A 293 -8.93 0.93 20.16
C ASN A 293 -9.06 2.24 20.97
N SER A 294 -9.33 3.35 20.28
CA SER A 294 -9.44 4.66 20.90
C SER A 294 -10.63 4.82 21.86
N ARG A 295 -11.51 3.80 21.97
CA ARG A 295 -12.58 3.72 22.97
C ARG A 295 -12.13 3.03 24.26
N GLY A 296 -10.84 2.66 24.37
CA GLY A 296 -10.31 1.92 25.51
C GLY A 296 -10.71 0.43 25.53
N GLN A 297 -11.19 -0.12 24.42
CA GLN A 297 -11.60 -1.52 24.34
C GLN A 297 -10.42 -2.38 23.89
N PHE A 298 -10.29 -3.55 24.49
CA PHE A 298 -9.40 -4.62 24.07
C PHE A 298 -10.22 -5.73 23.39
N ARG A 299 -9.77 -6.20 22.23
CA ARG A 299 -10.39 -7.31 21.50
C ARG A 299 -9.35 -8.27 21.00
N ALA A 300 -9.63 -9.56 21.04
CA ALA A 300 -8.81 -10.60 20.45
C ALA A 300 -9.56 -11.26 19.30
N TYR A 301 -8.88 -11.44 18.18
CA TYR A 301 -9.41 -12.06 16.98
C TYR A 301 -8.61 -13.35 16.71
N PRO A 302 -9.26 -14.53 16.68
CA PRO A 302 -8.59 -15.75 16.20
C PRO A 302 -8.10 -15.64 14.77
N VAL A 303 -8.83 -14.88 13.95
CA VAL A 303 -8.49 -14.55 12.56
C VAL A 303 -8.88 -13.09 12.31
N TYR A 304 -7.92 -12.29 11.87
CA TYR A 304 -8.12 -10.89 11.47
C TYR A 304 -7.59 -10.69 10.05
N PHE A 305 -8.35 -9.95 9.23
CA PHE A 305 -8.03 -9.67 7.81
C PHE A 305 -7.50 -8.26 7.61
#